data_689d663932c68f2add51ead2a342dd17
#
_entry.id   689d663932c68f2add51ead2a342dd17
#
_cell.length_a   1.000
_cell.length_b   1.000
_cell.length_c   1.000
_cell.angle_alpha   90.00
_cell.angle_beta   90.00
_cell.angle_gamma   90.00
#
_symmetry.space_group_name_H-M   'P 1'
#
loop_
_entity.id
_entity.type
_entity.pdbx_description
1 polymer ?
#
loop_
_entity_poly.entity_id
_entity_poly.type
_entity_poly.pdbx_seq_one_letter_code
_entity_poly.pdbx_strand_id
1 'polypeptide(L)'
;MGIRVLTLSDVETPAVYSSRIRSRFGNTDLVISCGDLPSYYLEYVISMLNLRLYYVNGNHVQRPESEDNAERYEHPWGAINLHRKVVYDREHDLLLAGIEGSLRYNDGPHQYTQGEMWRMVLGLAPQLASNRVKYGRYLDVFVTHASAAGIQDDIDKAHQGIDAFRWLLATFNPRYYLHGHMHHYNPLKPNLSQFGNTTVVNTYGYREIEI
;
A
#
# COMPACT_ATOMS: atom_id res chain seq x y z
N MET A 1 -1.17 -3.71 23.31
CA MET A 1 -0.88 -2.40 22.74
C MET A 1 -1.09 -2.52 21.24
N GLY A 2 -1.73 -1.54 20.59
CA GLY A 2 -1.85 -1.51 19.14
C GLY A 2 -0.49 -1.19 18.50
N ILE A 3 -0.33 -1.58 17.25
CA ILE A 3 0.88 -1.32 16.45
C ILE A 3 0.69 0.02 15.75
N ARG A 4 1.60 0.97 15.99
CA ARG A 4 1.58 2.29 15.34
C ARG A 4 2.24 2.21 13.99
N VAL A 5 1.45 2.47 12.95
CA VAL A 5 1.89 2.37 11.56
C VAL A 5 1.89 3.76 10.93
N LEU A 6 3.02 4.15 10.37
CA LEU A 6 3.11 5.31 9.48
C LEU A 6 2.83 4.83 8.04
N THR A 7 1.76 5.33 7.44
CA THR A 7 1.41 5.04 6.04
C THR A 7 1.76 6.21 5.14
N LEU A 8 2.22 5.91 3.92
CA LEU A 8 2.73 6.90 2.95
C LEU A 8 2.21 6.58 1.55
N SER A 9 1.84 7.59 0.77
CA SER A 9 1.62 7.44 -0.68
C SER A 9 1.60 8.77 -1.44
N ASP A 10 1.86 8.69 -2.73
CA ASP A 10 1.59 9.69 -3.78
C ASP A 10 2.39 10.99 -3.69
N VAL A 11 2.60 11.53 -2.50
CA VAL A 11 3.21 12.86 -2.33
C VAL A 11 4.28 12.84 -1.24
N GLU A 12 5.46 13.34 -1.57
CA GLU A 12 6.49 13.65 -0.58
C GLU A 12 6.01 14.78 0.33
N THR A 13 5.99 14.54 1.63
CA THR A 13 5.54 15.55 2.59
C THR A 13 6.70 16.11 3.41
N PRO A 14 6.81 17.44 3.59
CA PRO A 14 7.85 18.04 4.45
C PRO A 14 7.78 17.58 5.90
N ALA A 15 6.64 17.08 6.33
CA ALA A 15 6.48 16.53 7.68
C ALA A 15 7.29 15.25 7.90
N VAL A 16 7.42 14.43 6.85
CA VAL A 16 8.16 13.16 6.84
C VAL A 16 9.59 13.38 6.36
N TYR A 17 9.79 14.09 5.23
CA TYR A 17 11.11 14.38 4.67
C TYR A 17 11.72 15.60 5.36
N SER A 18 12.13 15.45 6.62
CA SER A 18 12.73 16.52 7.41
C SER A 18 13.60 15.98 8.53
N SER A 19 14.58 16.78 8.99
CA SER A 19 15.43 16.45 10.13
C SER A 19 14.66 16.18 11.43
N ARG A 20 13.37 16.54 11.48
CA ARG A 20 12.49 16.34 12.63
C ARG A 20 11.68 15.02 12.56
N ILE A 21 11.89 14.19 11.57
CA ILE A 21 11.14 12.92 11.41
C ILE A 21 11.20 12.05 12.67
N ARG A 22 12.38 11.92 13.31
CA ARG A 22 12.53 11.14 14.55
C ARG A 22 11.73 11.70 15.72
N SER A 23 11.69 13.02 15.89
CA SER A 23 10.92 13.64 16.97
C SER A 23 9.41 13.54 16.74
N ARG A 24 8.98 13.47 15.49
CA ARG A 24 7.56 13.41 15.13
C ARG A 24 7.04 11.97 15.08
N PHE A 25 7.78 11.08 14.46
CA PHE A 25 7.35 9.69 14.18
C PHE A 25 8.19 8.64 14.93
N GLY A 26 8.98 9.04 15.93
CA GLY A 26 9.85 8.13 16.68
C GLY A 26 9.12 7.06 17.51
N ASN A 27 7.80 7.18 17.65
CA ASN A 27 6.95 6.17 18.30
C ASN A 27 6.26 5.24 17.29
N THR A 28 6.61 5.32 16.01
CA THR A 28 6.13 4.40 14.95
C THR A 28 6.82 3.05 15.11
N ASP A 29 6.06 1.99 14.94
CA ASP A 29 6.56 0.61 15.00
C ASP A 29 6.83 0.04 13.61
N LEU A 30 6.09 0.49 12.58
CA LEU A 30 6.12 -0.04 11.23
C LEU A 30 5.79 1.05 10.19
N VAL A 31 6.37 0.95 8.99
CA VAL A 31 6.05 1.84 7.87
C VAL A 31 5.45 1.03 6.72
N ILE A 32 4.37 1.55 6.10
CA ILE A 32 3.74 0.97 4.92
C ILE A 32 3.59 2.05 3.84
N SER A 33 4.10 1.78 2.62
CA SER A 33 3.92 2.67 1.47
C SER A 33 2.97 2.06 0.43
N CYS A 34 1.98 2.84 0.03
CA CYS A 34 0.97 2.46 -0.96
C CYS A 34 1.30 2.95 -2.38
N GLY A 35 2.56 3.26 -2.68
CA GLY A 35 3.03 3.56 -4.02
C GLY A 35 3.16 5.05 -4.37
N ASP A 36 3.66 5.30 -5.58
CA ASP A 36 3.90 6.61 -6.19
C ASP A 36 4.83 7.54 -5.36
N LEU A 37 5.77 6.92 -4.65
CA LEU A 37 6.83 7.63 -3.93
C LEU A 37 8.20 7.22 -4.48
N PRO A 38 9.15 8.16 -4.62
CA PRO A 38 10.48 7.84 -5.10
C PRO A 38 11.26 7.00 -4.08
N SER A 39 12.13 6.11 -4.58
CA SER A 39 12.91 5.19 -3.74
C SER A 39 13.75 5.93 -2.70
N TYR A 40 14.39 7.06 -3.06
CA TYR A 40 15.19 7.84 -2.12
C TYR A 40 14.38 8.34 -0.89
N TYR A 41 13.10 8.67 -1.10
CA TYR A 41 12.22 9.11 -0.01
C TYR A 41 11.92 7.97 0.97
N LEU A 42 11.64 6.78 0.46
CA LEU A 42 11.43 5.59 1.29
C LEU A 42 12.71 5.15 2.00
N GLU A 43 13.86 5.19 1.30
CA GLU A 43 15.18 4.90 1.87
C GLU A 43 15.56 5.89 2.99
N TYR A 44 15.21 7.17 2.81
CA TYR A 44 15.35 8.17 3.83
C TYR A 44 14.54 7.82 5.10
N VAL A 45 13.26 7.45 4.94
CA VAL A 45 12.39 7.06 6.05
C VAL A 45 12.96 5.85 6.79
N ILE A 46 13.40 4.81 6.07
CA ILE A 46 14.04 3.63 6.64
C ILE A 46 15.27 4.02 7.45
N SER A 47 16.17 4.81 6.85
CA SER A 47 17.43 5.20 7.48
C SER A 47 17.22 6.05 8.72
N MET A 48 16.25 6.94 8.69
CA MET A 48 16.00 7.88 9.78
C MET A 48 15.25 7.24 10.94
N LEU A 49 14.25 6.39 10.68
CA LEU A 49 13.45 5.76 11.73
C LEU A 49 14.04 4.42 12.18
N ASN A 50 14.87 3.77 11.34
CA ASN A 50 15.41 2.42 11.55
C ASN A 50 14.28 1.39 11.74
N LEU A 51 13.22 1.49 10.92
CA LEU A 51 12.05 0.64 10.97
C LEU A 51 11.92 -0.20 9.71
N ARG A 52 11.21 -1.33 9.82
CA ARG A 52 10.80 -2.13 8.68
C ARG A 52 9.80 -1.36 7.85
N LEU A 53 9.99 -1.36 6.53
CA LEU A 53 9.11 -0.73 5.56
C LEU A 53 8.59 -1.77 4.57
N TYR A 54 7.26 -1.89 4.46
CA TYR A 54 6.57 -2.65 3.43
C TYR A 54 6.02 -1.70 2.37
N TYR A 55 6.05 -2.12 1.09
CA TYR A 55 5.53 -1.27 0.01
C TYR A 55 4.93 -2.06 -1.13
N VAL A 56 4.15 -1.36 -1.94
CA VAL A 56 3.79 -1.71 -3.30
C VAL A 56 4.17 -0.55 -4.22
N ASN A 57 4.43 -0.83 -5.51
CA ASN A 57 4.62 0.24 -6.49
C ASN A 57 3.28 0.89 -6.85
N GLY A 58 3.31 2.16 -7.21
CA GLY A 58 2.21 2.83 -7.86
C GLY A 58 2.25 2.68 -9.38
N ASN A 59 1.53 3.52 -10.09
CA ASN A 59 1.52 3.55 -11.55
C ASN A 59 2.36 4.70 -12.15
N HIS A 60 2.98 5.52 -11.31
CA HIS A 60 3.93 6.56 -11.67
C HIS A 60 5.32 6.20 -11.15
N VAL A 61 6.09 5.46 -11.94
CA VAL A 61 7.51 5.23 -11.61
C VAL A 61 8.28 6.50 -11.97
N GLN A 62 8.86 7.14 -10.98
CA GLN A 62 9.80 8.23 -11.22
C GLN A 62 11.09 7.63 -11.77
N ARG A 63 11.28 7.72 -13.10
CA ARG A 63 12.52 7.30 -13.74
C ARG A 63 13.64 8.27 -13.40
N PRO A 64 14.85 7.78 -13.10
CA PRO A 64 16.01 8.66 -12.98
C PRO A 64 16.31 9.32 -14.34
N GLU A 65 16.90 10.50 -14.28
CA GLU A 65 17.33 11.24 -15.49
C GLU A 65 18.44 10.52 -16.29
N SER A 66 19.06 9.45 -15.76
CA SER A 66 20.07 8.64 -16.42
C SER A 66 19.67 7.17 -16.48
N GLU A 67 19.77 6.57 -17.69
CA GLU A 67 19.45 5.16 -17.96
C GLU A 67 20.28 4.15 -17.14
N ASP A 68 21.50 4.53 -16.75
CA ASP A 68 22.44 3.65 -16.04
C ASP A 68 22.02 3.26 -14.61
N ASN A 69 20.98 3.90 -14.08
CA ASN A 69 20.48 3.66 -12.72
C ASN A 69 18.99 3.21 -12.65
N ALA A 70 18.39 2.85 -13.78
CA ALA A 70 16.95 2.54 -13.85
C ALA A 70 16.51 1.46 -12.86
N GLU A 71 17.23 0.33 -12.77
CA GLU A 71 16.91 -0.77 -11.84
C GLU A 71 17.02 -0.36 -10.36
N ARG A 72 17.96 0.53 -10.06
CA ARG A 72 18.22 0.99 -8.68
C ARG A 72 17.07 1.83 -8.10
N TYR A 73 16.27 2.45 -8.95
CA TYR A 73 15.19 3.35 -8.52
C TYR A 73 13.82 2.67 -8.44
N GLU A 74 13.65 1.49 -9.02
CA GLU A 74 12.39 0.73 -8.92
C GLU A 74 12.19 0.06 -7.56
N HIS A 75 13.27 -0.17 -6.80
CA HIS A 75 13.22 -0.92 -5.55
C HIS A 75 13.99 -0.20 -4.44
N PRO A 76 13.30 0.45 -3.50
CA PRO A 76 13.94 1.12 -2.37
C PRO A 76 14.73 0.10 -1.52
N TRP A 77 15.99 0.44 -1.23
CA TRP A 77 16.88 -0.41 -0.45
C TRP A 77 16.37 -0.57 0.99
N GLY A 78 16.34 -1.80 1.46
CA GLY A 78 15.88 -2.14 2.80
C GLY A 78 14.37 -2.27 2.95
N ALA A 79 13.59 -1.96 1.90
CA ALA A 79 12.14 -2.15 1.90
C ALA A 79 11.72 -3.54 1.41
N ILE A 80 10.55 -3.99 1.85
CA ILE A 80 9.98 -5.28 1.48
C ILE A 80 8.81 -5.07 0.53
N ASN A 81 8.97 -5.50 -0.74
CA ASN A 81 7.92 -5.42 -1.75
C ASN A 81 6.84 -6.48 -1.47
N LEU A 82 5.58 -6.04 -1.34
CA LEU A 82 4.40 -6.89 -1.11
C LEU A 82 3.71 -7.36 -2.39
N HIS A 83 4.10 -6.84 -3.58
CA HIS A 83 3.40 -7.18 -4.82
C HIS A 83 3.32 -8.70 -5.03
N ARG A 84 2.08 -9.23 -5.11
CA ARG A 84 1.76 -10.66 -5.28
C ARG A 84 2.35 -11.56 -4.20
N LYS A 85 2.55 -11.03 -3.01
CA LYS A 85 3.09 -11.78 -1.87
C LYS A 85 2.13 -11.70 -0.68
N VAL A 86 2.17 -12.74 0.14
CA VAL A 86 1.61 -12.75 1.49
C VAL A 86 2.78 -12.94 2.45
N VAL A 87 2.96 -12.00 3.36
CA VAL A 87 4.09 -11.94 4.28
C VAL A 87 3.58 -12.02 5.72
N TYR A 88 4.24 -12.81 6.55
CA TYR A 88 4.04 -12.80 7.98
C TYR A 88 5.16 -12.02 8.67
N ASP A 89 4.82 -10.85 9.18
CA ASP A 89 5.70 -10.09 10.06
C ASP A 89 5.64 -10.69 11.46
N ARG A 90 6.70 -11.43 11.84
CA ARG A 90 6.78 -12.12 13.13
C ARG A 90 6.94 -11.19 14.32
N GLU A 91 7.54 -10.03 14.09
CA GLU A 91 7.81 -9.04 15.15
C GLU A 91 6.52 -8.41 15.65
N HIS A 92 5.60 -8.11 14.72
CA HIS A 92 4.34 -7.45 15.01
C HIS A 92 3.13 -8.41 14.98
N ASP A 93 3.34 -9.69 14.70
CA ASP A 93 2.27 -10.69 14.47
C ASP A 93 1.25 -10.21 13.43
N LEU A 94 1.72 -9.69 12.28
CA LEU A 94 0.88 -9.20 11.20
C LEU A 94 0.99 -10.05 9.94
N LEU A 95 -0.15 -10.39 9.35
CA LEU A 95 -0.27 -10.96 8.02
C LEU A 95 -0.55 -9.84 7.01
N LEU A 96 0.40 -9.57 6.12
CA LEU A 96 0.31 -8.53 5.10
C LEU A 96 0.26 -9.16 3.71
N ALA A 97 -0.50 -8.57 2.81
CA ALA A 97 -0.47 -8.92 1.38
C ALA A 97 -0.60 -7.64 0.55
N GLY A 98 -0.07 -7.64 -0.68
CA GLY A 98 -0.16 -6.47 -1.52
C GLY A 98 -0.26 -6.75 -3.01
N ILE A 99 -0.86 -5.80 -3.73
CA ILE A 99 -0.91 -5.72 -5.19
C ILE A 99 -0.59 -4.29 -5.61
N GLU A 100 0.38 -4.14 -6.51
CA GLU A 100 0.80 -2.84 -7.03
C GLU A 100 -0.10 -2.30 -8.14
N GLY A 101 0.11 -1.02 -8.47
CA GLY A 101 -0.36 -0.39 -9.69
C GLY A 101 -1.84 -0.04 -9.73
N SER A 102 -2.32 0.31 -10.92
CA SER A 102 -3.69 0.75 -11.19
C SER A 102 -4.30 0.05 -12.41
N LEU A 103 -5.57 0.33 -12.70
CA LEU A 103 -6.16 -0.04 -13.98
C LEU A 103 -5.49 0.75 -15.12
N ARG A 104 -5.41 0.10 -16.28
CA ARG A 104 -4.78 0.66 -17.46
C ARG A 104 -5.64 1.78 -18.05
N TYR A 105 -5.11 2.99 -18.06
CA TYR A 105 -5.70 4.15 -18.71
C TYR A 105 -4.76 4.77 -19.77
N ASN A 106 -3.46 4.42 -19.74
CA ASN A 106 -2.45 4.76 -20.77
C ASN A 106 -1.39 3.65 -20.84
N ASP A 107 -0.28 3.87 -21.54
CA ASP A 107 0.82 2.91 -21.69
C ASP A 107 1.92 3.04 -20.61
N GLY A 108 1.56 3.57 -19.44
CA GLY A 108 2.48 3.72 -18.30
C GLY A 108 2.81 2.38 -17.61
N PRO A 109 3.82 2.38 -16.73
CA PRO A 109 4.21 1.20 -15.97
C PRO A 109 3.14 0.80 -14.94
N HIS A 110 3.19 -0.46 -14.50
CA HIS A 110 2.32 -1.02 -13.46
C HIS A 110 0.81 -0.73 -13.66
N GLN A 111 0.38 -0.73 -14.92
CA GLN A 111 -1.02 -0.59 -15.28
C GLN A 111 -1.56 -1.88 -15.88
N TYR A 112 -2.63 -2.37 -15.29
CA TYR A 112 -3.15 -3.71 -15.54
C TYR A 112 -4.62 -3.66 -15.95
N THR A 113 -5.06 -4.66 -16.70
CA THR A 113 -6.49 -4.88 -16.96
C THR A 113 -7.17 -5.46 -15.72
N GLN A 114 -8.52 -5.39 -15.64
CA GLN A 114 -9.29 -6.07 -14.60
C GLN A 114 -8.97 -7.59 -14.56
N GLY A 115 -8.82 -8.24 -15.72
CA GLY A 115 -8.47 -9.66 -15.80
C GLY A 115 -7.09 -10.00 -15.28
N GLU A 116 -6.10 -9.12 -15.45
CA GLU A 116 -4.76 -9.26 -14.86
C GLU A 116 -4.81 -9.07 -13.35
N MET A 117 -5.54 -8.08 -12.86
CA MET A 117 -5.76 -7.86 -11.42
C MET A 117 -6.45 -9.08 -10.77
N TRP A 118 -7.46 -9.66 -11.42
CA TRP A 118 -8.09 -10.90 -10.95
C TRP A 118 -7.08 -12.06 -10.85
N ARG A 119 -6.21 -12.25 -11.85
CA ARG A 119 -5.18 -13.31 -11.80
C ARG A 119 -4.21 -13.12 -10.65
N MET A 120 -3.79 -11.88 -10.38
CA MET A 120 -2.88 -11.57 -9.29
C MET A 120 -3.53 -11.81 -7.92
N VAL A 121 -4.77 -11.36 -7.72
CA VAL A 121 -5.51 -11.54 -6.47
C VAL A 121 -5.82 -13.01 -6.20
N LEU A 122 -6.29 -13.76 -7.22
CA LEU A 122 -6.54 -15.20 -7.09
C LEU A 122 -5.25 -15.98 -6.78
N GLY A 123 -4.09 -15.50 -7.25
CA GLY A 123 -2.78 -16.06 -6.91
C GLY A 123 -2.43 -15.97 -5.42
N LEU A 124 -3.02 -15.04 -4.67
CA LEU A 124 -2.82 -14.94 -3.21
C LEU A 124 -3.70 -15.94 -2.42
N ALA A 125 -4.83 -16.34 -2.98
CA ALA A 125 -5.86 -17.12 -2.27
C ALA A 125 -5.36 -18.41 -1.60
N PRO A 126 -4.49 -19.23 -2.23
CA PRO A 126 -3.97 -20.45 -1.57
C PRO A 126 -3.19 -20.16 -0.28
N GLN A 127 -2.36 -19.09 -0.30
CA GLN A 127 -1.58 -18.72 0.87
C GLN A 127 -2.46 -18.09 1.96
N LEU A 128 -3.45 -17.30 1.58
CA LEU A 128 -4.45 -16.75 2.52
C LEU A 128 -5.25 -17.88 3.19
N ALA A 129 -5.66 -18.90 2.44
CA ALA A 129 -6.32 -20.08 2.99
C ALA A 129 -5.40 -20.85 3.96
N SER A 130 -4.12 -21.03 3.61
CA SER A 130 -3.12 -21.63 4.50
C SER A 130 -2.95 -20.84 5.80
N ASN A 131 -2.95 -19.49 5.73
CA ASN A 131 -2.88 -18.63 6.91
C ASN A 131 -4.06 -18.89 7.87
N ARG A 132 -5.27 -19.09 7.33
CA ARG A 132 -6.43 -19.41 8.15
C ARG A 132 -6.24 -20.66 8.99
N VAL A 133 -5.62 -21.69 8.41
CA VAL A 133 -5.31 -22.93 9.11
C VAL A 133 -4.19 -22.71 10.14
N LYS A 134 -3.14 -21.96 9.77
CA LYS A 134 -1.93 -21.81 10.57
C LYS A 134 -2.05 -20.78 11.69
N TYR A 135 -2.74 -19.67 11.42
CA TYR A 135 -2.79 -18.48 12.30
C TYR A 135 -4.22 -18.13 12.77
N GLY A 136 -5.25 -18.89 12.34
CA GLY A 136 -6.64 -18.62 12.70
C GLY A 136 -7.29 -17.44 11.95
N ARG A 137 -6.55 -16.75 11.06
CA ARG A 137 -6.99 -15.60 10.27
C ARG A 137 -6.36 -15.62 8.90
N TYR A 138 -7.02 -15.00 7.91
CA TYR A 138 -6.53 -14.98 6.53
C TYR A 138 -5.46 -13.91 6.31
N LEU A 139 -5.76 -12.68 6.76
CA LEU A 139 -5.00 -11.48 6.48
C LEU A 139 -5.34 -10.40 7.50
N ASP A 140 -4.35 -9.61 7.93
CA ASP A 140 -4.57 -8.45 8.80
C ASP A 140 -4.60 -7.15 7.97
N VAL A 141 -3.66 -6.98 7.03
CA VAL A 141 -3.52 -5.76 6.23
C VAL A 141 -3.42 -6.10 4.74
N PHE A 142 -4.32 -5.56 3.92
CA PHE A 142 -4.21 -5.57 2.48
C PHE A 142 -3.71 -4.21 2.00
N VAL A 143 -2.63 -4.20 1.21
CA VAL A 143 -1.95 -2.99 0.73
C VAL A 143 -2.01 -2.93 -0.78
N THR A 144 -2.57 -1.86 -1.34
CA THR A 144 -2.60 -1.64 -2.78
C THR A 144 -2.25 -0.19 -3.11
N HIS A 145 -1.98 0.08 -4.39
CA HIS A 145 -1.91 1.47 -4.82
C HIS A 145 -3.31 1.99 -5.19
N ALA A 146 -3.97 1.37 -6.17
CA ALA A 146 -5.34 1.77 -6.54
C ALA A 146 -6.39 1.27 -5.55
N SER A 147 -7.57 1.90 -5.56
CA SER A 147 -8.72 1.59 -4.72
C SER A 147 -9.49 0.35 -5.19
N ALA A 148 -10.34 -0.20 -4.33
CA ALA A 148 -11.29 -1.26 -4.68
C ALA A 148 -12.58 -0.67 -5.30
N ALA A 149 -13.19 -1.40 -6.23
CA ALA A 149 -14.40 -0.95 -6.92
C ALA A 149 -15.55 -0.60 -5.96
N GLY A 150 -16.09 0.60 -6.08
CA GLY A 150 -17.15 1.14 -5.23
C GLY A 150 -16.72 1.48 -3.81
N ILE A 151 -15.39 1.58 -3.55
CA ILE A 151 -14.84 1.90 -2.23
C ILE A 151 -13.75 2.96 -2.40
N GLN A 152 -14.09 4.21 -2.12
CA GLN A 152 -13.20 5.37 -2.28
C GLN A 152 -12.59 5.51 -3.69
N ASP A 153 -13.25 4.99 -4.72
CA ASP A 153 -12.89 5.13 -6.12
C ASP A 153 -13.59 6.32 -6.81
N ASP A 154 -13.32 6.51 -8.09
CA ASP A 154 -14.02 7.50 -8.91
C ASP A 154 -14.44 6.90 -10.27
N ILE A 155 -15.26 7.64 -11.03
CA ILE A 155 -15.85 7.18 -12.30
C ILE A 155 -14.90 7.38 -13.49
N ASP A 156 -13.84 8.17 -13.35
CA ASP A 156 -12.87 8.37 -14.43
C ASP A 156 -11.95 7.16 -14.58
N LYS A 157 -11.40 6.98 -15.79
CA LYS A 157 -10.61 5.79 -16.14
C LYS A 157 -9.36 5.58 -15.27
N ALA A 158 -8.73 6.68 -14.82
CA ALA A 158 -7.50 6.58 -14.05
C ALA A 158 -7.79 6.11 -12.61
N HIS A 159 -8.92 6.54 -12.05
CA HIS A 159 -9.29 6.30 -10.64
C HIS A 159 -10.38 5.26 -10.46
N GLN A 160 -10.75 4.54 -11.53
CA GLN A 160 -11.70 3.44 -11.45
C GLN A 160 -11.17 2.34 -10.54
N GLY A 161 -12.02 1.87 -9.62
CA GLY A 161 -11.67 0.84 -8.65
C GLY A 161 -11.55 -0.56 -9.26
N ILE A 162 -10.89 -1.45 -8.54
CA ILE A 162 -10.55 -2.80 -8.97
C ILE A 162 -11.52 -3.80 -8.34
N ASP A 163 -12.27 -4.55 -9.21
CA ASP A 163 -13.27 -5.53 -8.77
C ASP A 163 -12.67 -6.66 -7.94
N ALA A 164 -11.48 -7.14 -8.34
CA ALA A 164 -10.79 -8.20 -7.63
C ALA A 164 -10.41 -7.81 -6.19
N PHE A 165 -10.11 -6.52 -5.94
CA PHE A 165 -9.83 -6.04 -4.60
C PHE A 165 -11.09 -6.05 -3.72
N ARG A 166 -12.22 -5.58 -4.26
CA ARG A 166 -13.50 -5.67 -3.56
C ARG A 166 -13.87 -7.11 -3.21
N TRP A 167 -13.65 -8.05 -4.14
CA TRP A 167 -13.85 -9.47 -3.88
C TRP A 167 -12.94 -10.00 -2.76
N LEU A 168 -11.65 -9.63 -2.77
CA LEU A 168 -10.71 -10.03 -1.72
C LEU A 168 -11.15 -9.53 -0.35
N LEU A 169 -11.55 -8.25 -0.27
CA LEU A 169 -12.05 -7.66 0.97
C LEU A 169 -13.29 -8.40 1.50
N ALA A 170 -14.25 -8.69 0.63
CA ALA A 170 -15.47 -9.41 0.99
C ALA A 170 -15.21 -10.86 1.42
N THR A 171 -14.22 -11.53 0.80
CA THR A 171 -13.94 -12.95 1.01
C THR A 171 -13.04 -13.21 2.20
N PHE A 172 -11.96 -12.43 2.34
CA PHE A 172 -10.92 -12.68 3.35
C PHE A 172 -10.97 -11.73 4.55
N ASN A 173 -11.79 -10.68 4.50
CA ASN A 173 -12.06 -9.75 5.60
C ASN A 173 -10.80 -9.29 6.35
N PRO A 174 -9.81 -8.67 5.69
CA PRO A 174 -8.67 -8.08 6.39
C PRO A 174 -9.15 -7.02 7.40
N ARG A 175 -8.41 -6.82 8.47
CA ARG A 175 -8.74 -5.76 9.46
C ARG A 175 -8.58 -4.37 8.85
N TYR A 176 -7.54 -4.19 8.01
CA TYR A 176 -7.23 -2.94 7.34
C TYR A 176 -7.04 -3.15 5.84
N TYR A 177 -7.53 -2.20 5.07
CA TYR A 177 -7.23 -2.03 3.66
C TYR A 177 -6.62 -0.66 3.45
N LEU A 178 -5.36 -0.62 3.01
CA LEU A 178 -4.60 0.60 2.80
C LEU A 178 -4.38 0.81 1.30
N HIS A 179 -4.69 2.02 0.80
CA HIS A 179 -4.45 2.37 -0.60
C HIS A 179 -4.07 3.84 -0.76
N GLY A 180 -3.49 4.20 -1.89
CA GLY A 180 -3.19 5.55 -2.34
C GLY A 180 -4.00 5.93 -3.57
N HIS A 181 -3.33 6.52 -4.57
CA HIS A 181 -3.82 6.86 -5.91
C HIS A 181 -4.97 7.86 -5.96
N MET A 182 -5.85 7.85 -5.01
CA MET A 182 -6.99 8.75 -4.92
C MET A 182 -6.55 10.08 -4.29
N HIS A 183 -6.19 11.05 -5.14
CA HIS A 183 -5.75 12.35 -4.70
C HIS A 183 -6.93 13.14 -4.10
N HIS A 184 -6.90 13.40 -2.82
CA HIS A 184 -7.97 14.15 -2.16
C HIS A 184 -7.83 15.66 -2.38
N TYR A 185 -8.16 16.13 -3.59
CA TYR A 185 -8.40 17.55 -3.83
C TYR A 185 -9.74 18.03 -3.22
N ASN A 186 -10.63 17.10 -2.88
CA ASN A 186 -11.91 17.41 -2.24
C ASN A 186 -11.87 17.02 -0.76
N PRO A 187 -11.82 18.00 0.17
CA PRO A 187 -11.79 17.73 1.61
C PRO A 187 -13.07 17.05 2.15
N LEU A 188 -14.13 16.97 1.34
CA LEU A 188 -15.37 16.28 1.70
C LEU A 188 -15.33 14.77 1.45
N LYS A 189 -14.36 14.26 0.68
CA LYS A 189 -14.18 12.81 0.49
C LYS A 189 -13.47 12.23 1.74
N PRO A 190 -14.04 11.22 2.41
CA PRO A 190 -13.44 10.66 3.62
C PRO A 190 -12.18 9.88 3.29
N ASN A 191 -11.10 10.13 4.02
CA ASN A 191 -9.87 9.31 3.98
C ASN A 191 -10.03 7.97 4.69
N LEU A 192 -11.06 7.83 5.52
CA LEU A 192 -11.38 6.67 6.33
C LEU A 192 -12.82 6.24 6.05
N SER A 193 -13.02 4.98 5.77
CA SER A 193 -14.35 4.38 5.61
C SER A 193 -14.36 2.93 6.09
N GLN A 194 -15.53 2.31 6.11
CA GLN A 194 -15.70 0.90 6.49
C GLN A 194 -16.30 0.11 5.32
N PHE A 195 -15.75 -1.08 5.09
CA PHE A 195 -16.32 -2.08 4.21
C PHE A 195 -16.47 -3.40 4.95
N GLY A 196 -17.69 -3.73 5.38
CA GLY A 196 -17.90 -4.84 6.32
C GLY A 196 -17.13 -4.61 7.61
N ASN A 197 -16.23 -5.53 7.97
CA ASN A 197 -15.34 -5.41 9.13
C ASN A 197 -13.98 -4.80 8.79
N THR A 198 -13.73 -4.42 7.54
CA THR A 198 -12.47 -3.86 7.09
C THR A 198 -12.46 -2.34 7.22
N THR A 199 -11.51 -1.79 7.94
CA THR A 199 -11.23 -0.36 7.96
C THR A 199 -10.44 0.00 6.71
N VAL A 200 -10.99 0.87 5.87
CA VAL A 200 -10.37 1.35 4.62
C VAL A 200 -9.73 2.71 4.86
N VAL A 201 -8.46 2.82 4.51
CA VAL A 201 -7.67 4.05 4.70
C VAL A 201 -7.05 4.47 3.36
N ASN A 202 -7.41 5.65 2.88
CA ASN A 202 -6.65 6.33 1.85
C ASN A 202 -5.45 7.02 2.49
N THR A 203 -4.25 6.63 2.07
CA THR A 203 -2.98 7.03 2.67
C THR A 203 -2.33 8.25 2.01
N TYR A 204 -3.04 8.95 1.13
CA TYR A 204 -2.53 10.11 0.41
C TYR A 204 -1.73 11.07 1.29
N GLY A 205 -0.47 11.33 0.92
CA GLY A 205 0.52 12.01 1.74
C GLY A 205 1.06 11.11 2.84
N TYR A 206 0.59 11.26 4.05
CA TYR A 206 0.88 10.34 5.17
C TYR A 206 -0.29 10.24 6.15
N ARG A 207 -0.37 9.09 6.85
CA ARG A 207 -1.29 8.87 7.96
C ARG A 207 -0.58 8.08 9.06
N GLU A 208 -0.92 8.40 10.30
CA GLU A 208 -0.59 7.55 11.46
C GLU A 208 -1.85 6.79 11.85
N ILE A 209 -1.77 5.47 11.88
CA ILE A 209 -2.88 4.60 12.26
C ILE A 209 -2.41 3.63 13.34
N GLU A 210 -3.34 3.10 14.11
CA GLU A 210 -3.08 2.03 15.08
C GLU A 210 -3.83 0.77 14.64
N ILE A 211 -3.09 -0.34 14.46
CA ILE A 211 -3.58 -1.64 14.00
C ILE A 211 -3.72 -2.62 15.17
#